data_e50862f6f7c5c3d1e14b37cb3a90ed8e
#
_entry.id   e50862f6f7c5c3d1e14b37cb3a90ed8e
#
_cell.length_a   1.000
_cell.length_b   1.000
_cell.length_c   1.000
_cell.angle_alpha   90.00
_cell.angle_beta   90.00
_cell.angle_gamma   90.00
#
_symmetry.space_group_name_H-M   'P 1'
#
loop_
_entity.id
_entity.type
_entity.pdbx_description
1 polymer ?
#
loop_
_entity_poly.entity_id
_entity_poly.type
_entity_poly.pdbx_seq_one_letter_code
_entity_poly.pdbx_strand_id
1 'polypeptide(L)'
;EEKNLIGLNVTSPYKENIIMYLDKVDSVAKEIGSVNVIKVIDNKLIGFNSDYLGFKISLEKWLPNINFNALVLGSGGSSNAICYALKKLNINYKIVSTSNPSYFSYEDIRNEEIYSKYKLIINTTPLGMSPNIDSFPNIQYKFLNSNSYLYDLVYNPKQTKFLSKGKKNNSYTKNGLEMLETQAKISWDIWNK
;
A
#
# COMPACT_ATOMS: atom_id res chain seq x y z
N GLU A 1 6.98 16.06 -34.66
CA GLU A 1 5.99 14.97 -34.43
C GLU A 1 5.49 15.13 -33.01
N GLU A 2 4.20 15.52 -32.82
CA GLU A 2 3.53 15.47 -31.52
C GLU A 2 3.46 14.00 -31.09
N LYS A 3 4.23 13.64 -30.07
CA LYS A 3 4.13 12.32 -29.46
C LYS A 3 2.79 12.26 -28.74
N ASN A 4 1.83 11.55 -29.27
CA ASN A 4 0.55 11.34 -28.61
C ASN A 4 0.78 10.65 -27.27
N LEU A 5 0.33 11.28 -26.18
CA LEU A 5 0.37 10.70 -24.86
C LEU A 5 -0.57 9.48 -24.82
N ILE A 6 -0.01 8.29 -24.56
CA ILE A 6 -0.79 7.04 -24.46
C ILE A 6 -1.28 6.77 -23.02
N GLY A 7 -0.66 7.38 -22.03
CA GLY A 7 -1.04 7.24 -20.64
C GLY A 7 -0.02 7.83 -19.68
N LEU A 8 -0.37 7.83 -18.40
CA LEU A 8 0.48 8.34 -17.31
C LEU A 8 0.16 7.64 -15.98
N ASN A 9 1.13 7.69 -15.06
CA ASN A 9 0.91 7.26 -13.68
C ASN A 9 0.53 8.46 -12.80
N VAL A 10 -0.34 8.18 -11.83
CA VAL A 10 -0.75 9.11 -10.78
C VAL A 10 -0.20 8.61 -9.44
N THR A 11 0.38 9.53 -8.67
CA THR A 11 0.90 9.23 -7.34
C THR A 11 0.22 10.08 -6.25
N SER A 12 0.58 9.82 -5.00
CA SER A 12 0.10 10.62 -3.86
C SER A 12 0.48 12.11 -4.02
N PRO A 13 -0.40 13.03 -3.62
CA PRO A 13 -1.69 12.81 -2.95
C PRO A 13 -2.90 12.70 -3.90
N TYR A 14 -2.72 12.55 -5.19
CA TYR A 14 -3.74 12.79 -6.23
C TYR A 14 -4.57 11.56 -6.62
N LYS A 15 -4.24 10.35 -6.12
CA LYS A 15 -4.85 9.08 -6.56
C LYS A 15 -6.38 9.00 -6.38
N GLU A 16 -6.93 9.68 -5.39
CA GLU A 16 -8.37 9.76 -5.13
C GLU A 16 -9.00 10.89 -5.91
N ASN A 17 -8.41 12.09 -5.85
CA ASN A 17 -8.95 13.30 -6.45
C ASN A 17 -8.98 13.26 -7.99
N ILE A 18 -8.06 12.51 -8.61
CA ILE A 18 -8.00 12.42 -10.07
C ILE A 18 -9.26 11.79 -10.68
N ILE A 19 -9.99 10.99 -9.92
CA ILE A 19 -11.18 10.27 -10.37
C ILE A 19 -12.23 11.21 -10.98
N MET A 20 -12.42 12.41 -10.40
CA MET A 20 -13.39 13.40 -10.89
C MET A 20 -13.04 14.01 -12.25
N TYR A 21 -11.81 13.85 -12.71
CA TYR A 21 -11.31 14.39 -13.99
C TYR A 21 -11.24 13.33 -15.11
N LEU A 22 -11.64 12.08 -14.83
CA LEU A 22 -11.58 10.97 -15.78
C LEU A 22 -12.94 10.78 -16.48
N ASP A 23 -12.88 10.46 -17.77
CA ASP A 23 -14.08 10.12 -18.54
C ASP A 23 -14.66 8.76 -18.12
N LYS A 24 -13.79 7.84 -17.71
CA LYS A 24 -14.16 6.49 -17.26
C LYS A 24 -13.19 5.98 -16.22
N VAL A 25 -13.71 5.18 -15.30
CA VAL A 25 -12.88 4.45 -14.31
C VAL A 25 -13.22 2.97 -14.42
N ASP A 26 -12.16 2.15 -14.50
CA ASP A 26 -12.30 0.68 -14.43
C ASP A 26 -13.05 0.24 -13.17
N SER A 27 -13.80 -0.85 -13.28
CA SER A 27 -14.65 -1.34 -12.18
C SER A 27 -13.87 -1.61 -10.90
N VAL A 28 -12.67 -2.16 -11.00
CA VAL A 28 -11.79 -2.44 -9.86
C VAL A 28 -11.25 -1.16 -9.25
N ALA A 29 -10.76 -0.24 -10.08
CA ALA A 29 -10.29 1.07 -9.60
C ALA A 29 -11.42 1.87 -8.94
N LYS A 30 -12.66 1.74 -9.42
CA LYS A 30 -13.87 2.32 -8.83
C LYS A 30 -14.18 1.70 -7.46
N GLU A 31 -14.10 0.36 -7.32
CA GLU A 31 -14.29 -0.33 -6.03
C GLU A 31 -13.21 0.07 -5.02
N ILE A 32 -11.97 0.24 -5.47
CA ILE A 32 -10.84 0.70 -4.64
C ILE A 32 -11.03 2.17 -4.22
N GLY A 33 -11.67 3.01 -5.06
CA GLY A 33 -11.77 4.45 -4.85
C GLY A 33 -10.44 5.18 -5.08
N SER A 34 -9.53 4.63 -5.89
CA SER A 34 -8.20 5.19 -6.13
C SER A 34 -7.66 4.76 -7.49
N VAL A 35 -7.07 5.71 -8.23
CA VAL A 35 -6.48 5.52 -9.56
C VAL A 35 -5.00 5.85 -9.49
N ASN A 36 -4.14 4.95 -9.97
CA ASN A 36 -2.69 5.20 -10.12
C ASN A 36 -2.21 5.07 -11.58
N VAL A 37 -3.08 4.65 -12.51
CA VAL A 37 -2.78 4.53 -13.93
C VAL A 37 -3.90 5.18 -14.73
N ILE A 38 -3.54 6.04 -15.69
CA ILE A 38 -4.46 6.59 -16.67
C ILE A 38 -4.01 6.13 -18.06
N LYS A 39 -4.94 5.63 -18.84
CA LYS A 39 -4.75 5.33 -20.27
C LYS A 39 -5.54 6.32 -21.11
N VAL A 40 -4.97 6.78 -22.22
CA VAL A 40 -5.63 7.65 -23.19
C VAL A 40 -6.09 6.80 -24.36
N ILE A 41 -7.40 6.78 -24.63
CA ILE A 41 -8.01 6.08 -25.77
C ILE A 41 -9.01 7.04 -26.41
N ASP A 42 -8.86 7.33 -27.71
CA ASP A 42 -9.74 8.22 -28.46
C ASP A 42 -9.96 9.57 -27.73
N ASN A 43 -8.88 10.17 -27.26
CA ASN A 43 -8.87 11.40 -26.46
C ASN A 43 -9.65 11.32 -25.13
N LYS A 44 -10.01 10.13 -24.65
CA LYS A 44 -10.67 9.91 -23.35
C LYS A 44 -9.67 9.40 -22.33
N LEU A 45 -9.83 9.86 -21.10
CA LEU A 45 -9.02 9.47 -19.95
C LEU A 45 -9.69 8.34 -19.19
N ILE A 46 -9.06 7.16 -19.19
CA ILE A 46 -9.59 5.98 -18.50
C ILE A 46 -8.67 5.61 -17.34
N GLY A 47 -9.21 5.57 -16.13
CA GLY A 47 -8.47 5.30 -14.90
C GLY A 47 -8.47 3.84 -14.49
N PHE A 48 -7.30 3.36 -14.05
CA PHE A 48 -7.06 2.00 -13.54
C PHE A 48 -6.27 2.05 -12.22
N ASN A 49 -6.21 0.91 -11.55
CA ASN A 49 -5.35 0.75 -10.38
C ASN A 49 -4.47 -0.50 -10.54
N SER A 50 -3.16 -0.32 -10.60
CA SER A 50 -2.17 -1.41 -10.65
C SER A 50 -1.55 -1.71 -9.28
N ASP A 51 -1.68 -0.79 -8.30
CA ASP A 51 -1.07 -0.93 -6.97
C ASP A 51 -1.55 -2.18 -6.24
N TYR A 52 -2.87 -2.46 -6.29
CA TYR A 52 -3.44 -3.61 -5.59
C TYR A 52 -2.87 -4.94 -6.10
N LEU A 53 -2.69 -5.07 -7.42
CA LEU A 53 -2.08 -6.26 -8.01
C LEU A 53 -0.59 -6.35 -7.70
N GLY A 54 0.13 -5.22 -7.77
CA GLY A 54 1.54 -5.15 -7.41
C GLY A 54 1.78 -5.61 -5.98
N PHE A 55 0.97 -5.11 -5.04
CA PHE A 55 1.04 -5.52 -3.64
C PHE A 55 0.62 -6.99 -3.45
N LYS A 56 -0.52 -7.39 -4.02
CA LYS A 56 -1.02 -8.77 -3.91
C LYS A 56 0.04 -9.78 -4.33
N ILE A 57 0.60 -9.62 -5.52
CA ILE A 57 1.62 -10.52 -6.07
C ILE A 57 2.88 -10.54 -5.19
N SER A 58 3.35 -9.35 -4.76
CA SER A 58 4.53 -9.23 -3.89
C SER A 58 4.30 -9.86 -2.51
N LEU A 59 3.08 -9.74 -1.96
CA LEU A 59 2.74 -10.33 -0.67
C LEU A 59 2.64 -11.85 -0.73
N GLU A 60 1.94 -12.41 -1.73
CA GLU A 60 1.80 -13.86 -1.93
C GLU A 60 3.15 -14.54 -2.14
N LYS A 61 4.04 -13.90 -2.87
CA LYS A 61 5.40 -14.42 -3.10
C LYS A 61 6.27 -14.42 -1.84
N TRP A 62 6.06 -13.43 -0.96
CA TRP A 62 6.78 -13.35 0.32
C TRP A 62 6.18 -14.25 1.39
N LEU A 63 4.86 -14.32 1.46
CA LEU A 63 4.10 -15.07 2.47
C LEU A 63 3.05 -15.95 1.77
N PRO A 64 3.40 -17.13 1.28
CA PRO A 64 2.48 -17.97 0.50
C PRO A 64 1.33 -18.56 1.32
N ASN A 65 1.44 -18.63 2.65
CA ASN A 65 0.42 -19.18 3.56
C ASN A 65 0.10 -18.18 4.66
N ILE A 66 -0.76 -17.20 4.37
CA ILE A 66 -1.16 -16.18 5.33
C ILE A 66 -2.45 -16.64 6.03
N ASN A 67 -2.38 -16.90 7.33
CA ASN A 67 -3.53 -17.24 8.18
C ASN A 67 -3.64 -16.30 9.40
N PHE A 68 -3.20 -15.05 9.26
CA PHE A 68 -3.23 -14.05 10.33
C PHE A 68 -3.74 -12.70 9.80
N ASN A 69 -4.20 -11.87 10.73
CA ASN A 69 -4.78 -10.57 10.41
C ASN A 69 -3.70 -9.49 10.18
N ALA A 70 -4.08 -8.40 9.51
CA ALA A 70 -3.21 -7.29 9.20
C ALA A 70 -3.62 -5.96 9.86
N LEU A 71 -2.64 -5.14 10.26
CA LEU A 71 -2.79 -3.72 10.52
C LEU A 71 -2.29 -2.94 9.30
N VAL A 72 -3.13 -2.05 8.78
CA VAL A 72 -2.79 -1.13 7.69
C VAL A 72 -2.62 0.26 8.26
N LEU A 73 -1.40 0.77 8.29
CA LEU A 73 -1.07 2.08 8.85
C LEU A 73 -1.22 3.14 7.74
N GLY A 74 -2.19 4.02 7.89
CA GLY A 74 -2.56 5.05 6.91
C GLY A 74 -3.93 4.78 6.27
N SER A 75 -4.58 5.84 5.75
CA SER A 75 -5.94 5.81 5.20
C SER A 75 -6.09 6.57 3.87
N GLY A 76 -5.03 6.75 3.09
CA GLY A 76 -5.05 7.38 1.77
C GLY A 76 -5.17 6.39 0.62
N GLY A 77 -5.11 6.87 -0.63
CA GLY A 77 -5.33 6.08 -1.84
C GLY A 77 -4.46 4.83 -1.98
N SER A 78 -3.23 4.82 -1.45
CA SER A 78 -2.41 3.60 -1.39
C SER A 78 -2.99 2.59 -0.39
N SER A 79 -3.47 3.05 0.78
CA SER A 79 -4.14 2.19 1.75
C SER A 79 -5.38 1.51 1.16
N ASN A 80 -6.18 2.23 0.37
CA ASN A 80 -7.37 1.68 -0.29
C ASN A 80 -7.01 0.48 -1.19
N ALA A 81 -5.97 0.62 -2.00
CA ALA A 81 -5.48 -0.47 -2.87
C ALA A 81 -4.97 -1.68 -2.06
N ILE A 82 -4.26 -1.45 -0.95
CA ILE A 82 -3.77 -2.51 -0.06
C ILE A 82 -4.95 -3.23 0.62
N CYS A 83 -5.93 -2.49 1.15
CA CYS A 83 -7.12 -3.05 1.77
C CYS A 83 -7.93 -3.91 0.78
N TYR A 84 -8.06 -3.45 -0.46
CA TYR A 84 -8.69 -4.23 -1.53
C TYR A 84 -7.93 -5.53 -1.80
N ALA A 85 -6.60 -5.49 -1.90
CA ALA A 85 -5.78 -6.68 -2.08
C ALA A 85 -5.92 -7.66 -0.92
N LEU A 86 -5.89 -7.19 0.34
CA LEU A 86 -6.11 -8.02 1.53
C LEU A 86 -7.49 -8.68 1.52
N LYS A 87 -8.55 -7.95 1.12
CA LYS A 87 -9.91 -8.50 0.93
C LYS A 87 -9.92 -9.63 -0.10
N LYS A 88 -9.23 -9.45 -1.25
CA LYS A 88 -9.12 -10.50 -2.29
C LYS A 88 -8.31 -11.72 -1.83
N LEU A 89 -7.45 -11.56 -0.84
CA LEU A 89 -6.67 -12.64 -0.22
C LEU A 89 -7.37 -13.26 1.01
N ASN A 90 -8.60 -12.82 1.34
CA ASN A 90 -9.34 -13.21 2.55
C ASN A 90 -8.58 -12.96 3.86
N ILE A 91 -7.74 -11.91 3.91
CA ILE A 91 -7.01 -11.49 5.08
C ILE A 91 -7.82 -10.41 5.80
N ASN A 92 -8.24 -10.68 7.04
CA ASN A 92 -8.88 -9.66 7.86
C ASN A 92 -7.89 -8.56 8.24
N TYR A 93 -8.35 -7.31 8.25
CA TYR A 93 -7.50 -6.18 8.59
C TYR A 93 -8.24 -5.11 9.40
N LYS A 94 -7.44 -4.26 10.03
CA LYS A 94 -7.87 -2.96 10.59
C LYS A 94 -6.99 -1.86 10.03
N ILE A 95 -7.61 -0.73 9.72
CA ILE A 95 -6.91 0.49 9.30
C ILE A 95 -6.59 1.29 10.56
N VAL A 96 -5.38 1.84 10.63
CA VAL A 96 -4.93 2.75 11.69
C VAL A 96 -4.71 4.13 11.06
N SER A 97 -5.40 5.14 11.55
CA SER A 97 -5.37 6.50 10.99
C SER A 97 -5.23 7.55 12.08
N THR A 98 -4.55 8.65 11.76
CA THR A 98 -4.49 9.85 12.60
C THR A 98 -5.58 10.86 12.27
N SER A 99 -6.19 10.77 11.08
CA SER A 99 -7.10 11.78 10.54
C SER A 99 -8.55 11.33 10.42
N ASN A 100 -8.81 10.02 10.47
CA ASN A 100 -10.17 9.48 10.30
C ASN A 100 -10.61 8.71 11.56
N PRO A 101 -11.57 9.26 12.33
CA PRO A 101 -12.03 8.68 13.59
C PRO A 101 -12.84 7.37 13.41
N SER A 102 -13.24 7.02 12.18
CA SER A 102 -13.93 5.74 11.90
C SER A 102 -12.96 4.54 11.89
N TYR A 103 -11.66 4.79 11.90
CA TYR A 103 -10.61 3.77 11.94
C TYR A 103 -9.97 3.69 13.33
N PHE A 104 -9.14 2.70 13.55
CA PHE A 104 -8.32 2.65 14.76
C PHE A 104 -7.38 3.86 14.82
N SER A 105 -7.23 4.42 16.00
CA SER A 105 -6.18 5.37 16.31
C SER A 105 -4.88 4.64 16.70
N TYR A 106 -3.77 5.36 16.82
CA TYR A 106 -2.53 4.78 17.37
C TYR A 106 -2.65 4.47 18.88
N GLU A 107 -3.62 5.05 19.59
CA GLU A 107 -3.93 4.71 20.99
C GLU A 107 -4.55 3.31 21.07
N ASP A 108 -5.46 2.96 20.15
CA ASP A 108 -6.15 1.67 20.13
C ASP A 108 -5.20 0.48 19.92
N ILE A 109 -4.01 0.74 19.37
CA ILE A 109 -3.00 -0.28 19.10
C ILE A 109 -1.83 -0.26 20.11
N ARG A 110 -2.02 0.27 21.34
CA ARG A 110 -0.96 0.33 22.34
C ARG A 110 -0.77 -0.93 23.17
N ASN A 111 -1.70 -1.87 23.15
CA ASN A 111 -1.64 -3.09 23.95
C ASN A 111 -1.02 -4.27 23.19
N GLU A 112 -0.48 -5.25 23.91
CA GLU A 112 0.19 -6.42 23.33
C GLU A 112 -0.75 -7.35 22.57
N GLU A 113 -2.01 -7.45 23.01
CA GLU A 113 -3.01 -8.33 22.43
C GLU A 113 -3.24 -8.02 20.94
N ILE A 114 -3.17 -6.74 20.55
CA ILE A 114 -3.28 -6.30 19.15
C ILE A 114 -2.18 -6.96 18.29
N TYR A 115 -0.92 -6.97 18.78
CA TYR A 115 0.22 -7.52 18.02
C TYR A 115 0.21 -9.04 17.97
N SER A 116 -0.41 -9.69 18.95
CA SER A 116 -0.66 -11.15 18.91
C SER A 116 -1.71 -11.52 17.87
N LYS A 117 -2.74 -10.67 17.68
CA LYS A 117 -3.85 -10.88 16.74
C LYS A 117 -3.51 -10.42 15.32
N TYR A 118 -2.83 -9.30 15.16
CA TYR A 118 -2.50 -8.68 13.87
C TYR A 118 -0.99 -8.78 13.62
N LYS A 119 -0.55 -9.91 13.09
CA LYS A 119 0.88 -10.21 12.91
C LYS A 119 1.50 -9.52 11.68
N LEU A 120 0.70 -9.19 10.67
CA LEU A 120 1.14 -8.45 9.49
C LEU A 120 0.87 -6.96 9.70
N ILE A 121 1.92 -6.13 9.68
CA ILE A 121 1.82 -4.69 9.84
C ILE A 121 2.34 -4.03 8.57
N ILE A 122 1.47 -3.27 7.90
CA ILE A 122 1.74 -2.68 6.59
C ILE A 122 1.79 -1.16 6.72
N ASN A 123 2.94 -0.57 6.46
CA ASN A 123 3.07 0.89 6.39
C ASN A 123 2.67 1.38 4.99
N THR A 124 1.55 2.09 4.90
CA THR A 124 1.07 2.77 3.68
C THR A 124 1.23 4.28 3.77
N THR A 125 1.81 4.78 4.86
CA THR A 125 2.11 6.20 5.06
C THR A 125 3.42 6.59 4.38
N PRO A 126 3.69 7.89 4.15
CA PRO A 126 4.99 8.35 3.65
C PRO A 126 6.09 8.39 4.72
N LEU A 127 5.82 7.95 5.96
CA LEU A 127 6.80 7.96 7.04
C LEU A 127 7.99 7.05 6.73
N GLY A 128 9.18 7.60 6.80
CA GLY A 128 10.44 6.90 6.47
C GLY A 128 10.89 7.06 5.04
N MET A 129 10.10 7.72 4.17
CA MET A 129 10.47 8.02 2.78
C MET A 129 11.40 9.24 2.72
N SER A 130 12.36 9.20 1.78
CA SER A 130 13.22 10.35 1.47
C SER A 130 12.38 11.58 1.08
N PRO A 131 12.71 12.82 1.57
CA PRO A 131 13.88 13.15 2.40
C PRO A 131 13.72 12.89 3.91
N ASN A 132 12.51 12.62 4.42
CA ASN A 132 12.23 12.46 5.86
C ASN A 132 12.48 11.04 6.36
N ILE A 133 13.67 10.51 6.12
CA ILE A 133 14.05 9.12 6.42
C ILE A 133 14.05 8.77 7.91
N ASP A 134 14.04 9.79 8.77
CA ASP A 134 14.06 9.61 10.21
C ASP A 134 12.67 9.39 10.82
N SER A 135 11.62 9.68 10.09
CA SER A 135 10.25 9.44 10.51
C SER A 135 9.88 7.95 10.41
N PHE A 136 8.95 7.51 11.24
CA PHE A 136 8.43 6.13 11.24
C PHE A 136 7.08 6.06 11.95
N PRO A 137 6.21 5.09 11.66
CA PRO A 137 4.94 4.89 12.36
C PRO A 137 5.13 4.66 13.86
N ASN A 138 4.33 5.33 14.68
CA ASN A 138 4.42 5.27 16.15
C ASN A 138 3.67 4.06 16.73
N ILE A 139 4.09 2.85 16.32
CA ILE A 139 3.58 1.59 16.86
C ILE A 139 4.39 1.12 18.07
N GLN A 140 3.88 0.11 18.79
CA GLN A 140 4.58 -0.46 19.96
C GLN A 140 5.56 -1.56 19.55
N TYR A 141 6.73 -1.16 19.06
CA TYR A 141 7.78 -2.07 18.57
C TYR A 141 8.23 -3.12 19.59
N LYS A 142 8.11 -2.85 20.89
CA LYS A 142 8.47 -3.80 21.97
C LYS A 142 7.64 -5.08 21.98
N PHE A 143 6.45 -5.09 21.36
CA PHE A 143 5.58 -6.26 21.26
C PHE A 143 5.79 -7.06 19.97
N LEU A 144 6.67 -6.59 19.09
CA LEU A 144 7.07 -7.32 17.89
C LEU A 144 8.03 -8.46 18.26
N ASN A 145 7.96 -9.56 17.48
CA ASN A 145 8.80 -10.74 17.69
C ASN A 145 8.99 -11.51 16.37
N SER A 146 9.56 -12.72 16.43
CA SER A 146 9.80 -13.60 15.28
C SER A 146 8.53 -14.09 14.55
N ASN A 147 7.34 -13.83 15.09
CA ASN A 147 6.06 -14.12 14.44
C ASN A 147 5.41 -12.87 13.84
N SER A 148 6.11 -11.73 13.86
CA SER A 148 5.63 -10.46 13.30
C SER A 148 6.22 -10.24 11.90
N TYR A 149 5.40 -9.68 11.01
CA TYR A 149 5.73 -9.42 9.61
C TYR A 149 5.48 -7.95 9.32
N LEU A 150 6.51 -7.21 8.92
CA LEU A 150 6.44 -5.80 8.60
C LEU A 150 6.63 -5.59 7.10
N TYR A 151 5.62 -5.08 6.45
CA TYR A 151 5.67 -4.67 5.05
C TYR A 151 5.65 -3.15 4.97
N ASP A 152 6.64 -2.55 4.32
CA ASP A 152 6.71 -1.11 4.10
C ASP A 152 6.51 -0.80 2.62
N LEU A 153 5.52 0.04 2.27
CA LEU A 153 5.37 0.49 0.88
C LEU A 153 6.51 1.40 0.45
N VAL A 154 7.23 2.00 1.39
CA VAL A 154 8.42 2.79 1.11
C VAL A 154 9.54 1.86 0.62
N TYR A 155 10.18 2.25 -0.48
CA TYR A 155 11.31 1.53 -1.09
C TYR A 155 12.62 2.33 -1.09
N ASN A 156 12.54 3.64 -0.87
CA ASN A 156 13.69 4.52 -0.76
C ASN A 156 13.61 5.34 0.55
N PRO A 157 14.48 5.07 1.52
CA PRO A 157 15.60 4.12 1.53
C PRO A 157 15.16 2.65 1.50
N LYS A 158 16.04 1.74 1.07
CA LYS A 158 15.75 0.27 1.06
C LYS A 158 15.39 -0.28 2.44
N GLN A 159 15.96 0.31 3.49
CA GLN A 159 15.69 -0.04 4.88
C GLN A 159 15.29 1.20 5.66
N THR A 160 13.99 1.35 5.86
CA THR A 160 13.42 2.43 6.68
C THR A 160 13.65 2.18 8.17
N LYS A 161 13.45 3.20 9.01
CA LYS A 161 13.44 3.04 10.47
C LYS A 161 12.36 2.08 10.96
N PHE A 162 11.20 2.07 10.31
CA PHE A 162 10.13 1.11 10.58
C PHE A 162 10.63 -0.33 10.45
N LEU A 163 11.23 -0.69 9.30
CA LEU A 163 11.78 -2.02 9.07
C LEU A 163 12.97 -2.33 9.98
N SER A 164 13.85 -1.35 10.23
CA SER A 164 15.00 -1.51 11.13
C SER A 164 14.57 -1.84 12.56
N LYS A 165 13.52 -1.17 13.06
CA LYS A 165 12.96 -1.44 14.39
C LYS A 165 12.31 -2.84 14.45
N GLY A 166 11.63 -3.28 13.38
CA GLY A 166 11.12 -4.64 13.28
C GLY A 166 12.23 -5.70 13.33
N LYS A 167 13.29 -5.52 12.54
CA LYS A 167 14.45 -6.43 12.55
C LYS A 167 15.11 -6.54 13.92
N LYS A 168 15.23 -5.45 14.69
CA LYS A 168 15.77 -5.48 16.05
C LYS A 168 14.97 -6.37 17.00
N ASN A 169 13.69 -6.61 16.69
CA ASN A 169 12.81 -7.52 17.43
C ASN A 169 12.63 -8.87 16.72
N ASN A 170 13.57 -9.26 15.84
CA ASN A 170 13.55 -10.49 15.07
C ASN A 170 12.35 -10.68 14.13
N SER A 171 11.65 -9.60 13.78
CA SER A 171 10.52 -9.67 12.86
C SER A 171 10.96 -9.83 11.41
N TYR A 172 10.15 -10.51 10.61
CA TYR A 172 10.31 -10.57 9.16
C TYR A 172 9.96 -9.20 8.55
N THR A 173 10.76 -8.75 7.59
CA THR A 173 10.59 -7.41 7.01
C THR A 173 10.71 -7.43 5.50
N LYS A 174 9.86 -6.66 4.82
CA LYS A 174 9.86 -6.47 3.37
C LYS A 174 9.61 -5.00 3.02
N ASN A 175 10.37 -4.46 2.06
CA ASN A 175 10.15 -3.12 1.52
C ASN A 175 9.28 -3.15 0.25
N GLY A 176 8.89 -1.96 -0.23
CA GLY A 176 7.97 -1.78 -1.35
C GLY A 176 8.58 -1.94 -2.75
N LEU A 177 9.86 -2.28 -2.90
CA LEU A 177 10.52 -2.28 -4.21
C LEU A 177 9.87 -3.27 -5.19
N GLU A 178 9.62 -4.51 -4.77
CA GLU A 178 8.99 -5.51 -5.63
C GLU A 178 7.55 -5.14 -6.02
N MET A 179 6.80 -4.52 -5.09
CA MET A 179 5.48 -3.96 -5.41
C MET A 179 5.59 -2.87 -6.48
N LEU A 180 6.55 -1.93 -6.33
CA LEU A 180 6.80 -0.87 -7.29
C LEU A 180 7.09 -1.42 -8.70
N GLU A 181 8.00 -2.38 -8.80
CA GLU A 181 8.38 -2.98 -10.08
C GLU A 181 7.20 -3.73 -10.72
N THR A 182 6.45 -4.46 -9.92
CA THR A 182 5.31 -5.25 -10.40
C THR A 182 4.18 -4.34 -10.89
N GLN A 183 3.80 -3.30 -10.11
CA GLN A 183 2.75 -2.37 -10.52
C GLN A 183 3.16 -1.57 -11.78
N ALA A 184 4.45 -1.27 -11.95
CA ALA A 184 4.95 -0.58 -13.14
C ALA A 184 4.83 -1.44 -14.41
N LYS A 185 5.13 -2.74 -14.32
CA LYS A 185 4.92 -3.69 -15.42
C LYS A 185 3.44 -3.80 -15.80
N ILE A 186 2.56 -3.87 -14.79
CA ILE A 186 1.10 -3.91 -15.00
C ILE A 186 0.63 -2.60 -15.65
N SER A 187 1.14 -1.44 -15.24
CA SER A 187 0.83 -0.15 -15.86
C SER A 187 1.25 -0.11 -17.33
N TRP A 188 2.44 -0.63 -17.62
CA TRP A 188 2.94 -0.77 -19.00
C TRP A 188 2.02 -1.64 -19.86
N ASP A 189 1.56 -2.78 -19.32
CA ASP A 189 0.63 -3.68 -20.01
C ASP A 189 -0.74 -3.02 -20.26
N ILE A 190 -1.23 -2.20 -19.31
CA ILE A 190 -2.47 -1.44 -19.47
C ILE A 190 -2.35 -0.46 -20.65
N TRP A 191 -1.22 0.25 -20.76
CA TRP A 191 -1.01 1.22 -21.84
C TRP A 191 -0.88 0.58 -23.23
N ASN A 192 -0.33 -0.64 -23.31
CA ASN A 192 0.01 -1.30 -24.58
C ASN A 192 -1.01 -2.36 -25.05
N LYS A 193 -2.07 -2.60 -24.29
CA LYS A 193 -3.22 -3.44 -24.71
C LYS A 193 -4.35 -2.57 -25.24
#